data_b9547148dae9bf2443ea8b6262bb4e63
#
_entry.id   b9547148dae9bf2443ea8b6262bb4e63
#
_cell.length_a   1.000
_cell.length_b   1.000
_cell.length_c   1.000
_cell.angle_alpha   90.00
_cell.angle_beta   90.00
_cell.angle_gamma   90.00
#
_symmetry.space_group_name_H-M   'P 1'
#
loop_
_entity.id
_entity.type
_entity.pdbx_description
1 polymer ?
#
loop_
_entity_poly.entity_id
_entity_poly.type
_entity_poly.pdbx_seq_one_letter_code
_entity_poly.pdbx_strand_id
1 'polypeptide(L)'
;GSDFLELGPCMSCAEFTSRADIKKIFPGLVEAAFLIGSTQVQGRASVGGNLCNASPAADTIPALIVNQAICEISGQNGDRSVPVENFVTGVGTNCLKGSELLRVIKVPLPAKRSADAYLRFIPRTEMDIAVAGAAVSLSLNNDGACSSARIAVGAVAPTPILVEKAAQCLLGTRLDQAALEQAAMAASEASSPITDRRGTAEYRRHVVGVLV
;
A
#
# COMPACT_ATOMS: atom_id res chain seq x y z
N GLY A 1 -12.27 23.14 2.12
CA GLY A 1 -11.94 22.04 1.20
C GLY A 1 -12.15 20.71 1.93
N SER A 2 -12.22 19.62 1.21
CA SER A 2 -12.27 18.28 1.81
C SER A 2 -10.90 17.94 2.42
N ASP A 3 -10.90 17.31 3.59
CA ASP A 3 -9.66 16.83 4.23
C ASP A 3 -9.20 15.47 3.65
N PHE A 4 -9.91 14.98 2.64
CA PHE A 4 -9.71 13.68 2.01
C PHE A 4 -9.71 13.79 0.48
N LEU A 5 -8.88 12.96 -0.14
CA LEU A 5 -9.08 12.53 -1.53
C LEU A 5 -10.12 11.39 -1.51
N GLU A 6 -11.23 11.57 -2.20
CA GLU A 6 -12.27 10.55 -2.37
C GLU A 6 -12.08 9.85 -3.72
N LEU A 7 -11.82 8.54 -3.67
CA LEU A 7 -11.66 7.70 -4.85
C LEU A 7 -12.91 6.85 -5.05
N GLY A 8 -13.55 7.01 -6.20
CA GLY A 8 -14.57 6.07 -6.66
C GLY A 8 -13.94 4.69 -6.89
N PRO A 9 -14.48 3.60 -6.33
CA PRO A 9 -13.82 2.29 -6.36
C PRO A 9 -13.66 1.73 -7.78
N CYS A 10 -14.48 2.20 -8.72
CA CYS A 10 -14.44 1.78 -10.12
C CYS A 10 -13.65 2.74 -11.04
N MET A 11 -13.05 3.81 -10.50
CA MET A 11 -12.16 4.67 -11.29
C MET A 11 -11.03 3.82 -11.85
N SER A 12 -10.81 3.87 -13.17
CA SER A 12 -9.76 3.06 -13.79
C SER A 12 -8.37 3.50 -13.35
N CYS A 13 -7.43 2.56 -13.27
CA CYS A 13 -6.04 2.90 -12.97
C CYS A 13 -5.46 3.86 -13.99
N ALA A 14 -5.84 3.74 -15.27
CA ALA A 14 -5.41 4.65 -16.32
C ALA A 14 -5.88 6.10 -16.05
N GLU A 15 -7.13 6.29 -15.67
CA GLU A 15 -7.67 7.60 -15.30
C GLU A 15 -7.00 8.14 -14.04
N PHE A 16 -6.91 7.31 -12.98
CA PHE A 16 -6.27 7.68 -11.73
C PHE A 16 -4.81 8.12 -11.91
N THR A 17 -4.03 7.35 -12.66
CA THR A 17 -2.60 7.64 -12.86
C THR A 17 -2.34 8.80 -13.82
N SER A 18 -3.31 9.20 -14.64
CA SER A 18 -3.22 10.40 -15.49
C SER A 18 -3.38 11.72 -14.72
N ARG A 19 -3.87 11.68 -13.48
CA ARG A 19 -4.15 12.84 -12.64
C ARG A 19 -2.87 13.41 -12.04
N ALA A 20 -2.31 14.44 -12.66
CA ALA A 20 -1.09 15.12 -12.22
C ALA A 20 -1.22 15.78 -10.83
N ASP A 21 -2.42 16.23 -10.47
CA ASP A 21 -2.75 16.78 -9.16
C ASP A 21 -2.66 15.72 -8.07
N ILE A 22 -3.18 14.50 -8.31
CA ILE A 22 -3.09 13.38 -7.37
C ILE A 22 -1.66 12.89 -7.25
N LYS A 23 -0.94 12.76 -8.37
CA LYS A 23 0.46 12.33 -8.39
C LYS A 23 1.38 13.25 -7.57
N LYS A 24 1.06 14.54 -7.49
CA LYS A 24 1.77 15.51 -6.66
C LYS A 24 1.61 15.26 -5.17
N ILE A 25 0.43 14.76 -4.76
CA ILE A 25 0.05 14.60 -3.35
C ILE A 25 0.38 13.18 -2.86
N PHE A 26 0.12 12.17 -3.69
CA PHE A 26 0.28 10.75 -3.39
C PHE A 26 1.11 10.04 -4.48
N PRO A 27 2.40 10.38 -4.64
CA PRO A 27 3.24 9.78 -5.68
C PRO A 27 3.34 8.27 -5.56
N GLY A 28 3.48 7.73 -4.34
CA GLY A 28 3.57 6.28 -4.11
C GLY A 28 2.28 5.53 -4.42
N LEU A 29 1.12 6.09 -4.07
CA LEU A 29 -0.16 5.46 -4.41
C LEU A 29 -0.40 5.46 -5.93
N VAL A 30 -0.03 6.53 -6.63
CA VAL A 30 -0.13 6.61 -8.09
C VAL A 30 0.85 5.61 -8.75
N GLU A 31 2.08 5.50 -8.24
CA GLU A 31 3.06 4.51 -8.71
C GLU A 31 2.52 3.08 -8.54
N ALA A 32 1.99 2.74 -7.37
CA ALA A 32 1.40 1.43 -7.10
C ALA A 32 0.26 1.09 -8.10
N ALA A 33 -0.60 2.06 -8.42
CA ALA A 33 -1.66 1.86 -9.40
C ALA A 33 -1.13 1.74 -10.83
N PHE A 34 -0.06 2.47 -11.17
CA PHE A 34 0.58 2.42 -12.49
C PHE A 34 1.25 1.06 -12.76
N LEU A 35 1.71 0.37 -11.72
CA LEU A 35 2.34 -0.94 -11.84
C LEU A 35 1.35 -2.10 -12.04
N ILE A 36 0.05 -1.88 -11.98
CA ILE A 36 -0.97 -2.93 -12.19
C ILE A 36 -1.04 -3.31 -13.68
N GLY A 37 -0.67 -4.53 -13.98
CA GLY A 37 -0.81 -5.11 -15.33
C GLY A 37 -0.03 -4.34 -16.41
N SER A 38 -0.71 -4.06 -17.50
CA SER A 38 -0.23 -3.26 -18.63
C SER A 38 -1.19 -2.11 -18.91
N THR A 39 -0.87 -1.22 -19.83
CA THR A 39 -1.73 -0.11 -20.25
C THR A 39 -3.15 -0.57 -20.62
N GLN A 40 -3.28 -1.72 -21.31
CA GLN A 40 -4.59 -2.30 -21.65
C GLN A 40 -5.37 -2.74 -20.42
N VAL A 41 -4.69 -3.36 -19.44
CA VAL A 41 -5.29 -3.79 -18.18
C VAL A 41 -5.71 -2.57 -17.36
N GLN A 42 -4.90 -1.53 -17.28
CA GLN A 42 -5.15 -0.30 -16.51
C GLN A 42 -6.39 0.46 -16.96
N GLY A 43 -6.79 0.32 -18.24
CA GLY A 43 -8.05 0.89 -18.73
C GLY A 43 -9.31 0.28 -18.09
N ARG A 44 -9.20 -0.88 -17.45
CA ARG A 44 -10.31 -1.61 -16.79
C ARG A 44 -10.05 -1.89 -15.31
N ALA A 45 -8.81 -2.16 -14.94
CA ALA A 45 -8.43 -2.33 -13.53
C ALA A 45 -8.67 -1.04 -12.75
N SER A 46 -9.09 -1.17 -11.50
CA SER A 46 -9.33 -0.05 -10.60
C SER A 46 -8.68 -0.30 -9.24
N VAL A 47 -8.42 0.78 -8.50
CA VAL A 47 -7.88 0.71 -7.13
C VAL A 47 -8.84 -0.07 -6.23
N GLY A 48 -10.14 0.20 -6.31
CA GLY A 48 -11.15 -0.55 -5.53
C GLY A 48 -11.26 -2.01 -5.95
N GLY A 49 -11.15 -2.32 -7.26
CA GLY A 49 -11.11 -3.70 -7.75
C GLY A 49 -9.90 -4.47 -7.26
N ASN A 50 -8.71 -3.83 -7.25
CA ASN A 50 -7.48 -4.41 -6.71
C ASN A 50 -7.60 -4.69 -5.21
N LEU A 51 -8.19 -3.76 -4.45
CA LEU A 51 -8.46 -3.94 -3.01
C LEU A 51 -9.47 -5.06 -2.75
N CYS A 52 -10.62 -5.07 -3.44
CA CYS A 52 -11.66 -6.08 -3.25
C CYS A 52 -11.23 -7.49 -3.68
N ASN A 53 -10.32 -7.60 -4.66
CA ASN A 53 -9.72 -8.88 -5.06
C ASN A 53 -8.86 -9.50 -3.95
N ALA A 54 -8.36 -8.68 -3.01
CA ALA A 54 -7.65 -9.12 -1.81
C ALA A 54 -6.48 -10.10 -2.07
N SER A 55 -5.79 -9.91 -3.21
CA SER A 55 -4.56 -10.68 -3.49
C SER A 55 -3.45 -10.26 -2.53
N PRO A 56 -2.67 -11.20 -1.97
CA PRO A 56 -1.48 -10.86 -1.18
C PRO A 56 -0.47 -9.97 -1.94
N ALA A 57 -0.45 -10.08 -3.27
CA ALA A 57 0.44 -9.33 -4.15
C ALA A 57 -0.24 -8.12 -4.82
N ALA A 58 -1.35 -7.63 -4.26
CA ALA A 58 -2.02 -6.43 -4.75
C ALA A 58 -1.18 -5.19 -4.45
N ASP A 59 -0.74 -4.49 -5.49
CA ASP A 59 0.22 -3.37 -5.39
C ASP A 59 -0.35 -2.17 -4.63
N THR A 60 -1.63 -1.82 -4.82
CA THR A 60 -2.20 -0.60 -4.22
C THR A 60 -2.50 -0.72 -2.73
N ILE A 61 -2.65 -1.93 -2.19
CA ILE A 61 -3.07 -2.10 -0.80
C ILE A 61 -2.02 -1.58 0.20
N PRO A 62 -0.72 -1.93 0.10
CA PRO A 62 0.31 -1.35 0.97
C PRO A 62 0.35 0.19 0.89
N ALA A 63 0.22 0.76 -0.33
CA ALA A 63 0.19 2.21 -0.53
C ALA A 63 -1.03 2.87 0.12
N LEU A 64 -2.20 2.24 0.07
CA LEU A 64 -3.40 2.71 0.79
C LEU A 64 -3.23 2.63 2.31
N ILE A 65 -2.62 1.56 2.83
CA ILE A 65 -2.36 1.36 4.26
C ILE A 65 -1.46 2.48 4.81
N VAL A 66 -0.35 2.79 4.15
CA VAL A 66 0.57 3.83 4.65
C VAL A 66 -0.03 5.22 4.58
N ASN A 67 -0.95 5.45 3.66
CA ASN A 67 -1.73 6.69 3.54
C ASN A 67 -3.01 6.69 4.40
N GLN A 68 -3.19 5.72 5.30
CA GLN A 68 -4.29 5.63 6.27
C GLN A 68 -5.67 5.68 5.61
N ALA A 69 -5.80 5.07 4.43
CA ALA A 69 -7.05 5.07 3.68
C ALA A 69 -8.17 4.35 4.42
N ILE A 70 -9.40 4.84 4.24
CA ILE A 70 -10.62 4.34 4.86
C ILE A 70 -11.59 3.90 3.76
N CYS A 71 -12.11 2.69 3.90
CA CYS A 71 -13.18 2.15 3.05
C CYS A 71 -14.55 2.55 3.60
N GLU A 72 -15.32 3.29 2.82
CA GLU A 72 -16.74 3.51 3.06
C GLU A 72 -17.52 2.38 2.38
N ILE A 73 -18.24 1.62 3.16
CA ILE A 73 -18.98 0.43 2.74
C ILE A 73 -20.46 0.69 2.91
N SER A 74 -21.23 0.43 1.87
CA SER A 74 -22.71 0.54 1.90
C SER A 74 -23.34 -0.84 1.82
N GLY A 75 -24.40 -1.06 2.59
CA GLY A 75 -25.15 -2.30 2.61
C GLY A 75 -26.60 -2.13 3.06
N GLN A 76 -27.37 -3.19 3.02
CA GLN A 76 -28.80 -3.18 3.40
C GLN A 76 -29.02 -2.74 4.86
N ASN A 77 -28.03 -2.95 5.73
CA ASN A 77 -28.11 -2.59 7.16
C ASN A 77 -27.49 -1.23 7.46
N GLY A 78 -27.26 -0.40 6.45
CA GLY A 78 -26.63 0.92 6.55
C GLY A 78 -25.18 0.94 6.10
N ASP A 79 -24.57 2.11 6.27
CA ASP A 79 -23.20 2.38 5.89
C ASP A 79 -22.24 2.14 7.07
N ARG A 80 -21.01 1.72 6.79
CA ARG A 80 -19.95 1.59 7.77
C ARG A 80 -18.58 1.93 7.17
N SER A 81 -17.65 2.36 8.01
CA SER A 81 -16.29 2.68 7.64
C SER A 81 -15.32 1.63 8.18
N VAL A 82 -14.33 1.23 7.38
CA VAL A 82 -13.29 0.27 7.76
C VAL A 82 -11.94 0.81 7.30
N PRO A 83 -10.91 0.91 8.16
CA PRO A 83 -9.55 1.19 7.72
C PRO A 83 -9.09 0.13 6.70
N VAL A 84 -8.34 0.54 5.66
CA VAL A 84 -7.89 -0.39 4.62
C VAL A 84 -7.04 -1.54 5.19
N GLU A 85 -6.27 -1.28 6.23
CA GLU A 85 -5.46 -2.30 6.93
C GLU A 85 -6.31 -3.45 7.52
N ASN A 86 -7.61 -3.22 7.77
CA ASN A 86 -8.56 -4.21 8.28
C ASN A 86 -9.52 -4.73 7.20
N PHE A 87 -9.37 -4.27 5.94
CA PHE A 87 -10.30 -4.65 4.89
C PHE A 87 -10.02 -6.05 4.33
N VAL A 88 -8.76 -6.40 4.12
CA VAL A 88 -8.34 -7.73 3.64
C VAL A 88 -8.22 -8.67 4.83
N THR A 89 -9.01 -9.75 4.83
CA THR A 89 -9.10 -10.70 5.95
C THR A 89 -8.40 -12.03 5.69
N GLY A 90 -7.93 -12.25 4.46
CA GLY A 90 -7.20 -13.45 4.05
C GLY A 90 -6.90 -13.43 2.55
N VAL A 91 -6.26 -14.48 2.06
CA VAL A 91 -5.95 -14.63 0.63
C VAL A 91 -7.25 -14.67 -0.19
N GLY A 92 -7.47 -13.67 -1.04
CA GLY A 92 -8.67 -13.55 -1.86
C GLY A 92 -9.96 -13.30 -1.06
N THR A 93 -9.85 -12.87 0.20
CA THR A 93 -10.99 -12.60 1.07
C THR A 93 -10.91 -11.23 1.71
N ASN A 94 -12.05 -10.57 1.84
CA ASN A 94 -12.17 -9.25 2.42
C ASN A 94 -13.36 -9.19 3.40
N CYS A 95 -13.52 -8.07 4.08
CA CYS A 95 -14.52 -7.88 5.14
C CYS A 95 -15.94 -7.57 4.64
N LEU A 96 -16.18 -7.51 3.32
CA LEU A 96 -17.50 -7.26 2.76
C LEU A 96 -18.42 -8.45 2.99
N LYS A 97 -19.64 -8.17 3.42
CA LYS A 97 -20.73 -9.17 3.50
C LYS A 97 -21.46 -9.27 2.16
N GLY A 98 -22.22 -10.34 1.95
CA GLY A 98 -22.86 -10.63 0.65
C GLY A 98 -23.79 -9.55 0.10
N SER A 99 -24.26 -8.61 0.93
CA SER A 99 -25.13 -7.50 0.54
C SER A 99 -24.42 -6.13 0.62
N GLU A 100 -23.10 -6.12 0.80
CA GLU A 100 -22.30 -4.91 0.93
C GLU A 100 -21.46 -4.64 -0.32
N LEU A 101 -21.21 -3.38 -0.58
CA LEU A 101 -20.29 -2.93 -1.62
C LEU A 101 -19.40 -1.79 -1.10
N LEU A 102 -18.20 -1.75 -1.62
CA LEU A 102 -17.27 -0.63 -1.41
C LEU A 102 -17.79 0.59 -2.18
N ARG A 103 -18.16 1.66 -1.48
CA ARG A 103 -18.74 2.87 -2.05
C ARG A 103 -17.70 3.93 -2.40
N VAL A 104 -16.75 4.15 -1.49
CA VAL A 104 -15.69 5.16 -1.64
C VAL A 104 -14.45 4.70 -0.86
N ILE A 105 -13.27 5.01 -1.39
CA ILE A 105 -12.01 4.96 -0.63
C ILE A 105 -11.62 6.40 -0.31
N LYS A 106 -11.57 6.74 0.97
CA LYS A 106 -11.13 8.04 1.46
C LYS A 106 -9.67 7.98 1.86
N VAL A 107 -8.83 8.79 1.25
CA VAL A 107 -7.40 8.90 1.59
C VAL A 107 -7.18 10.26 2.23
N PRO A 108 -6.79 10.33 3.52
CA PRO A 108 -6.52 11.60 4.19
C PRO A 108 -5.45 12.40 3.45
N LEU A 109 -5.65 13.70 3.30
CA LEU A 109 -4.62 14.55 2.72
C LEU A 109 -3.38 14.57 3.64
N PRO A 110 -2.16 14.44 3.07
CA PRO A 110 -0.95 14.36 3.86
C PRO A 110 -0.65 15.68 4.57
N ALA A 111 0.00 15.59 5.71
CA ALA A 111 0.52 16.77 6.41
C ALA A 111 1.59 17.49 5.56
N LYS A 112 1.92 18.73 5.93
CA LYS A 112 3.05 19.43 5.31
C LYS A 112 4.34 18.65 5.56
N ARG A 113 5.26 18.67 4.58
CA ARG A 113 6.55 17.96 4.62
C ARG A 113 6.40 16.44 4.74
N SER A 114 5.36 15.89 4.11
CA SER A 114 5.12 14.46 3.99
C SER A 114 5.30 14.01 2.55
N ALA A 115 5.69 12.76 2.39
CA ALA A 115 5.72 12.07 1.10
C ALA A 115 5.44 10.58 1.30
N ASP A 116 4.90 9.95 0.27
CA ASP A 116 4.79 8.50 0.18
C ASP A 116 5.59 7.96 -1.02
N ALA A 117 5.96 6.68 -0.94
CA ALA A 117 6.60 5.95 -2.04
C ALA A 117 6.11 4.50 -2.05
N TYR A 118 6.14 3.88 -3.22
CA TYR A 118 5.89 2.46 -3.40
C TYR A 118 6.95 1.84 -4.32
N LEU A 119 7.51 0.73 -3.88
CA LEU A 119 8.42 -0.08 -4.69
C LEU A 119 7.96 -1.54 -4.70
N ARG A 120 8.14 -2.21 -5.84
CA ARG A 120 7.97 -3.66 -5.92
C ARG A 120 9.13 -4.32 -6.66
N PHE A 121 9.35 -5.56 -6.35
CA PHE A 121 10.25 -6.44 -7.09
C PHE A 121 9.44 -7.50 -7.85
N ILE A 122 9.74 -7.66 -9.14
CA ILE A 122 9.18 -8.67 -10.03
C ILE A 122 10.29 -9.32 -10.85
N PRO A 123 10.15 -10.59 -11.31
CA PRO A 123 11.20 -11.29 -12.06
C PRO A 123 11.43 -10.74 -13.48
N ARG A 124 10.48 -10.02 -14.03
CA ARG A 124 10.54 -9.42 -15.39
C ARG A 124 9.99 -7.99 -15.36
N THR A 125 10.14 -7.26 -16.46
CA THR A 125 9.86 -5.81 -16.52
C THR A 125 8.39 -5.43 -16.34
N GLU A 126 7.47 -6.26 -16.84
CA GLU A 126 6.03 -5.96 -16.85
C GLU A 126 5.17 -7.20 -16.65
N MET A 127 3.89 -6.99 -16.29
CA MET A 127 2.83 -7.99 -16.23
C MET A 127 3.22 -9.23 -15.42
N ASP A 128 3.84 -9.03 -14.26
CA ASP A 128 4.14 -10.11 -13.33
C ASP A 128 3.62 -9.82 -11.93
N ILE A 129 3.48 -10.89 -11.16
CA ILE A 129 3.05 -10.83 -9.77
C ILE A 129 4.25 -10.43 -8.90
N ALA A 130 4.06 -9.51 -7.98
CA ALA A 130 5.09 -9.08 -7.06
C ALA A 130 5.70 -10.25 -6.27
N VAL A 131 7.02 -10.31 -6.23
CA VAL A 131 7.80 -11.17 -5.32
C VAL A 131 7.78 -10.57 -3.92
N ALA A 132 7.96 -9.25 -3.85
CA ALA A 132 7.83 -8.42 -2.68
C ALA A 132 7.41 -7.01 -3.10
N GLY A 133 6.68 -6.31 -2.24
CA GLY A 133 6.35 -4.90 -2.39
C GLY A 133 6.45 -4.19 -1.07
N ALA A 134 6.84 -2.91 -1.07
CA ALA A 134 6.91 -2.07 0.10
C ALA A 134 6.36 -0.68 -0.19
N ALA A 135 5.55 -0.17 0.71
CA ALA A 135 5.07 1.19 0.73
C ALA A 135 5.55 1.88 2.00
N VAL A 136 5.94 3.13 1.87
CA VAL A 136 6.37 3.97 2.98
C VAL A 136 5.68 5.32 2.87
N SER A 137 5.22 5.87 4.00
CA SER A 137 4.79 7.27 4.14
C SER A 137 5.53 7.90 5.31
N LEU A 138 6.12 9.05 5.09
CA LEU A 138 6.94 9.76 6.07
C LEU A 138 6.49 11.21 6.19
N SER A 139 6.63 11.77 7.40
CA SER A 139 6.55 13.20 7.66
C SER A 139 7.78 13.66 8.41
N LEU A 140 8.30 14.83 8.06
CA LEU A 140 9.43 15.45 8.75
C LEU A 140 8.98 16.67 9.56
N ASN A 141 9.59 16.88 10.73
CA ASN A 141 9.45 18.10 11.49
C ASN A 141 10.29 19.25 10.88
N ASN A 142 10.27 20.41 11.50
CA ASN A 142 11.03 21.59 11.01
C ASN A 142 12.56 21.38 11.06
N ASP A 143 13.04 20.53 11.95
CA ASP A 143 14.47 20.23 12.12
C ASP A 143 14.97 19.13 11.17
N GLY A 144 14.07 18.58 10.34
CA GLY A 144 14.36 17.52 9.39
C GLY A 144 14.39 16.11 10.00
N ALA A 145 13.94 15.95 11.25
CA ALA A 145 13.76 14.64 11.84
C ALA A 145 12.41 14.04 11.48
N CYS A 146 12.34 12.71 11.37
CA CYS A 146 11.12 11.97 11.09
C CYS A 146 10.13 12.11 12.26
N SER A 147 9.00 12.75 12.02
CA SER A 147 7.95 12.98 13.02
C SER A 147 6.82 11.95 12.93
N SER A 148 6.66 11.31 11.77
CA SER A 148 5.70 10.23 11.55
C SER A 148 6.23 9.30 10.47
N ALA A 149 6.01 8.01 10.64
CA ALA A 149 6.35 6.99 9.66
C ALA A 149 5.26 5.92 9.63
N ARG A 150 4.94 5.41 8.45
CA ARG A 150 4.14 4.21 8.24
C ARG A 150 4.81 3.38 7.16
N ILE A 151 4.98 2.09 7.41
CA ILE A 151 5.60 1.15 6.49
C ILE A 151 4.66 -0.05 6.33
N ALA A 152 4.30 -0.38 5.11
CA ALA A 152 3.49 -1.55 4.82
C ALA A 152 4.14 -2.39 3.72
N VAL A 153 4.04 -3.71 3.86
CA VAL A 153 4.63 -4.66 2.91
C VAL A 153 3.56 -5.58 2.31
N GLY A 154 3.75 -5.95 1.05
CA GLY A 154 2.87 -6.82 0.30
C GLY A 154 3.62 -7.98 -0.36
N ALA A 155 2.92 -9.01 -0.78
CA ALA A 155 3.42 -10.24 -1.40
C ALA A 155 4.33 -11.11 -0.49
N VAL A 156 4.52 -10.74 0.77
CA VAL A 156 5.42 -11.41 1.72
C VAL A 156 4.71 -11.96 2.96
N ALA A 157 3.38 -12.03 2.91
CA ALA A 157 2.52 -12.66 3.90
C ALA A 157 1.15 -13.00 3.26
N PRO A 158 0.26 -13.74 3.93
CA PRO A 158 -1.10 -14.02 3.43
C PRO A 158 -1.94 -12.77 3.14
N THR A 159 -1.70 -11.70 3.87
CA THR A 159 -2.30 -10.36 3.67
C THR A 159 -1.22 -9.29 3.69
N PRO A 160 -1.43 -8.10 3.10
CA PRO A 160 -0.54 -6.97 3.32
C PRO A 160 -0.41 -6.63 4.81
N ILE A 161 0.79 -6.28 5.27
CA ILE A 161 1.11 -6.05 6.68
C ILE A 161 1.52 -4.60 6.88
N LEU A 162 0.92 -3.91 7.85
CA LEU A 162 1.47 -2.69 8.44
C LEU A 162 2.57 -3.08 9.44
N VAL A 163 3.81 -2.62 9.22
CA VAL A 163 4.97 -2.98 10.04
C VAL A 163 5.29 -1.83 11.00
N GLU A 164 4.57 -1.76 12.11
CA GLU A 164 4.73 -0.70 13.11
C GLU A 164 6.16 -0.65 13.69
N LYS A 165 6.77 -1.81 13.95
CA LYS A 165 8.15 -1.90 14.47
C LYS A 165 9.16 -1.23 13.52
N ALA A 166 9.00 -1.41 12.19
CA ALA A 166 9.87 -0.76 11.22
C ALA A 166 9.67 0.77 11.21
N ALA A 167 8.42 1.22 11.29
CA ALA A 167 8.11 2.65 11.37
C ALA A 167 8.70 3.29 12.64
N GLN A 168 8.63 2.61 13.79
CA GLN A 168 9.19 3.08 15.05
C GLN A 168 10.71 3.29 14.99
N CYS A 169 11.46 2.48 14.22
CA CYS A 169 12.90 2.65 14.05
C CYS A 169 13.27 4.00 13.40
N LEU A 170 12.36 4.61 12.66
CA LEU A 170 12.61 5.86 11.94
C LEU A 170 12.25 7.11 12.77
N LEU A 171 11.35 7.00 13.75
CA LEU A 171 10.84 8.14 14.51
C LEU A 171 11.95 8.87 15.28
N GLY A 172 11.98 10.19 15.15
CA GLY A 172 12.97 11.06 15.80
C GLY A 172 14.35 11.07 15.15
N THR A 173 14.60 10.19 14.18
CA THR A 173 15.89 10.12 13.45
C THR A 173 15.90 11.08 12.27
N ARG A 174 17.06 11.29 11.68
CA ARG A 174 17.23 11.99 10.40
C ARG A 174 17.30 11.02 9.22
N LEU A 175 16.73 9.82 9.39
CA LEU A 175 16.76 8.74 8.41
C LEU A 175 18.20 8.36 8.03
N ASP A 176 19.07 8.26 9.05
CA ASP A 176 20.44 7.80 8.87
C ASP A 176 20.49 6.30 8.55
N GLN A 177 21.65 5.86 8.07
CA GLN A 177 21.85 4.48 7.61
C GLN A 177 21.46 3.44 8.67
N ALA A 178 21.79 3.68 9.95
CA ALA A 178 21.49 2.75 11.02
C ALA A 178 19.99 2.61 11.27
N ALA A 179 19.22 3.71 11.22
CA ALA A 179 17.77 3.70 11.35
C ALA A 179 17.10 2.97 10.17
N LEU A 180 17.59 3.20 8.94
CA LEU A 180 17.11 2.53 7.73
C LEU A 180 17.37 1.01 7.79
N GLU A 181 18.56 0.58 8.20
CA GLU A 181 18.90 -0.83 8.36
C GLU A 181 18.02 -1.52 9.42
N GLN A 182 17.73 -0.85 10.53
CA GLN A 182 16.83 -1.38 11.56
C GLN A 182 15.39 -1.51 11.03
N ALA A 183 14.90 -0.53 10.27
CA ALA A 183 13.58 -0.61 9.65
C ALA A 183 13.49 -1.76 8.63
N ALA A 184 14.52 -1.93 7.79
CA ALA A 184 14.65 -3.03 6.84
C ALA A 184 14.64 -4.41 7.52
N MET A 185 15.40 -4.57 8.61
CA MET A 185 15.40 -5.81 9.41
C MET A 185 14.03 -6.09 10.01
N ALA A 186 13.39 -5.08 10.59
CA ALA A 186 12.05 -5.23 11.18
C ALA A 186 11.00 -5.65 10.14
N ALA A 187 11.07 -5.13 8.92
CA ALA A 187 10.19 -5.52 7.81
C ALA A 187 10.43 -6.97 7.37
N SER A 188 11.70 -7.39 7.27
CA SER A 188 12.06 -8.78 6.98
C SER A 188 11.56 -9.74 8.05
N GLU A 189 11.73 -9.41 9.33
CA GLU A 189 11.27 -10.21 10.47
C GLU A 189 9.74 -10.37 10.52
N ALA A 190 9.00 -9.30 10.18
CA ALA A 190 7.54 -9.32 10.16
C ALA A 190 6.97 -10.18 9.02
N SER A 191 7.78 -10.52 8.02
CA SER A 191 7.34 -11.21 6.82
C SER A 191 7.23 -12.72 7.02
N SER A 192 6.18 -13.33 6.46
CA SER A 192 5.93 -14.78 6.45
C SER A 192 5.58 -15.28 5.05
N PRO A 193 6.48 -15.09 4.06
CA PRO A 193 6.21 -15.42 2.67
C PRO A 193 6.20 -16.92 2.41
N ILE A 194 5.52 -17.32 1.33
CA ILE A 194 5.58 -18.66 0.77
C ILE A 194 6.80 -18.83 -0.14
N THR A 195 7.21 -20.07 -0.35
CA THR A 195 8.10 -20.46 -1.45
C THR A 195 7.26 -20.89 -2.66
N ASP A 196 7.48 -20.29 -3.81
CA ASP A 196 6.84 -20.63 -5.07
C ASP A 196 7.82 -20.52 -6.26
N ARG A 197 7.29 -20.58 -7.49
CA ARG A 197 8.10 -20.47 -8.72
C ARG A 197 8.83 -19.12 -8.89
N ARG A 198 8.42 -18.07 -8.16
CA ARG A 198 8.98 -16.71 -8.25
C ARG A 198 10.10 -16.46 -7.28
N GLY A 199 10.17 -17.26 -6.21
CA GLY A 199 11.22 -17.12 -5.23
C GLY A 199 10.98 -17.94 -3.97
N THR A 200 12.05 -18.21 -3.26
CA THR A 200 11.98 -18.85 -1.94
C THR A 200 11.50 -17.86 -0.88
N ALA A 201 10.98 -18.38 0.22
CA ALA A 201 10.59 -17.55 1.37
C ALA A 201 11.77 -16.73 1.90
N GLU A 202 12.98 -17.29 1.93
CA GLU A 202 14.19 -16.60 2.34
C GLU A 202 14.51 -15.41 1.41
N TYR A 203 14.47 -15.65 0.09
CA TYR A 203 14.71 -14.61 -0.91
C TYR A 203 13.69 -13.46 -0.78
N ARG A 204 12.41 -13.76 -0.59
CA ARG A 204 11.36 -12.76 -0.41
C ARG A 204 11.57 -11.91 0.84
N ARG A 205 12.01 -12.53 1.96
CA ARG A 205 12.37 -11.80 3.18
C ARG A 205 13.57 -10.88 2.96
N HIS A 206 14.57 -11.34 2.23
CA HIS A 206 15.72 -10.50 1.88
C HIS A 206 15.28 -9.31 1.03
N VAL A 207 14.55 -9.57 -0.05
CA VAL A 207 14.11 -8.51 -0.99
C VAL A 207 13.23 -7.46 -0.32
N VAL A 208 12.29 -7.85 0.55
CA VAL A 208 11.42 -6.86 1.21
C VAL A 208 12.21 -5.91 2.12
N GLY A 209 13.28 -6.41 2.79
CA GLY A 209 14.18 -5.55 3.55
C GLY A 209 14.95 -4.57 2.67
N VAL A 210 15.29 -4.96 1.43
CA VAL A 210 15.95 -4.05 0.47
C VAL A 210 15.00 -2.98 -0.06
N LEU A 211 13.69 -3.29 -0.17
CA LEU A 211 12.70 -2.34 -0.67
C LEU A 211 12.29 -1.30 0.37
N VAL A 212 12.34 -1.65 1.66
CA VAL A 212 12.03 -0.76 2.79
C VAL A 212 13.19 0.16 3.09
#